data_19605eb687c9d6be87d597d9284eb788
#
_entry.id   19605eb687c9d6be87d597d9284eb788
#
_cell.length_a   1.000
_cell.length_b   1.000
_cell.length_c   1.000
_cell.angle_alpha   90.00
_cell.angle_beta   90.00
_cell.angle_gamma   90.00
#
_symmetry.space_group_name_H-M   'P 1'
#
loop_
_entity.id
_entity.type
_entity.pdbx_description
1 polymer ?
#
loop_
_entity_poly.entity_id
_entity_poly.type
_entity_poly.pdbx_seq_one_letter_code
_entity_poly.pdbx_strand_id
1 'polypeptide(L)'
;VIIITTKKGRSGQKPQVSYNGTLSVSTIAKKLDVMNANEYVDFIKNYYGEGSSAYQGLGWKEYNADGTPNYAAGTYDTDWQDEIYRAGVSHEHNVSLSGGISKQSWSMPYRISVGYTSQEGILKGSDYKRVTAGFYLNPSLLNKHLNLNVNGKYSYSKTNPGGQGAVGAAITMDPTRPVKSGDEQFKNWGGYW
;
A
#
# COMPACT_ATOMS: atom_id res chain seq x y z
N VAL A 1 24.04 -1.57 24.00
CA VAL A 1 22.85 -0.91 24.57
C VAL A 1 22.44 0.24 23.65
N ILE A 2 21.21 0.25 23.15
CA ILE A 2 20.66 1.36 22.36
C ILE A 2 19.81 2.22 23.31
N ILE A 3 20.19 3.48 23.50
CA ILE A 3 19.44 4.44 24.30
C ILE A 3 18.72 5.40 23.37
N ILE A 4 17.39 5.38 23.41
CA ILE A 4 16.54 6.27 22.61
C ILE A 4 16.05 7.42 23.51
N THR A 5 16.47 8.64 23.20
CA THR A 5 16.02 9.84 23.89
C THR A 5 15.02 10.58 23.01
N THR A 6 13.80 10.78 23.51
CA THR A 6 12.76 11.53 22.79
C THR A 6 12.98 13.03 22.92
N LYS A 7 12.62 13.78 21.85
CA LYS A 7 12.67 15.26 21.90
C LYS A 7 11.67 15.78 22.92
N LYS A 8 12.13 16.66 23.80
CA LYS A 8 11.34 17.31 24.87
C LYS A 8 11.31 18.82 24.65
N GLY A 9 10.37 19.53 25.27
CA GLY A 9 10.42 20.97 25.42
C GLY A 9 11.54 21.38 26.39
N ARG A 10 11.92 22.66 26.35
CA ARG A 10 12.93 23.23 27.28
C ARG A 10 12.29 24.31 28.14
N SER A 11 12.69 24.38 29.41
CA SER A 11 12.21 25.40 30.34
C SER A 11 12.55 26.81 29.83
N GLY A 12 11.59 27.73 29.87
CA GLY A 12 11.76 29.09 29.39
C GLY A 12 11.81 29.25 27.85
N GLN A 13 11.65 28.19 27.10
CA GLN A 13 11.63 28.26 25.63
C GLN A 13 10.31 28.84 25.15
N LYS A 14 10.37 29.83 24.22
CA LYS A 14 9.21 30.33 23.50
C LYS A 14 8.54 29.19 22.74
N PRO A 15 7.21 29.23 22.56
CA PRO A 15 6.51 28.26 21.73
C PRO A 15 7.10 28.17 20.33
N GLN A 16 7.42 26.95 19.89
CA GLN A 16 7.92 26.66 18.55
C GLN A 16 7.05 25.60 17.92
N VAL A 17 6.58 25.88 16.71
CA VAL A 17 5.88 24.92 15.86
C VAL A 17 6.87 24.34 14.87
N SER A 18 6.86 23.03 14.74
CA SER A 18 7.64 22.33 13.72
C SER A 18 6.71 21.49 12.86
N TYR A 19 6.90 21.53 11.57
CA TYR A 19 6.25 20.67 10.60
C TYR A 19 7.30 19.89 9.83
N ASN A 20 7.06 18.59 9.68
CA ASN A 20 7.83 17.73 8.79
C ASN A 20 6.85 16.99 7.89
N GLY A 21 7.06 17.09 6.59
CA GLY A 21 6.32 16.38 5.57
C GLY A 21 7.27 15.55 4.72
N THR A 22 6.85 14.33 4.39
CA THR A 22 7.56 13.45 3.47
C THR A 22 6.57 12.95 2.42
N LEU A 23 6.98 12.97 1.16
CA LEU A 23 6.28 12.36 0.04
C LEU A 23 7.21 11.32 -0.57
N SER A 24 6.69 10.14 -0.85
CA SER A 24 7.44 9.08 -1.52
C SER A 24 6.56 8.36 -2.54
N VAL A 25 7.21 7.86 -3.59
CA VAL A 25 6.58 7.03 -4.62
C VAL A 25 7.32 5.71 -4.66
N SER A 26 6.59 4.61 -4.59
CA SER A 26 7.13 3.26 -4.67
C SER A 26 6.62 2.59 -5.95
N THR A 27 7.53 2.01 -6.70
CA THR A 27 7.21 1.23 -7.90
C THR A 27 7.77 -0.17 -7.77
N ILE A 28 7.26 -1.10 -8.55
CA ILE A 28 7.84 -2.44 -8.60
C ILE A 28 9.27 -2.35 -9.17
N ALA A 29 10.21 -2.99 -8.50
CA ALA A 29 11.61 -2.99 -8.93
C ALA A 29 11.84 -3.93 -10.11
N LYS A 30 11.15 -5.08 -10.13
CA LYS A 30 11.25 -6.08 -11.20
C LYS A 30 9.99 -6.95 -11.17
N LYS A 31 9.45 -7.21 -12.35
CA LYS A 31 8.43 -8.24 -12.57
C LYS A 31 9.10 -9.58 -12.83
N LEU A 32 8.37 -10.65 -12.63
CA LEU A 32 8.77 -11.98 -13.09
C LEU A 32 8.66 -12.03 -14.62
N ASP A 33 9.62 -12.68 -15.23
CA ASP A 33 9.57 -12.99 -16.66
C ASP A 33 8.66 -14.20 -16.84
N VAL A 34 7.51 -13.96 -17.48
CA VAL A 34 6.49 -14.96 -17.75
C VAL A 34 6.25 -15.01 -19.26
N MET A 35 5.68 -16.11 -19.74
CA MET A 35 5.35 -16.27 -21.15
C MET A 35 4.36 -15.20 -21.61
N ASN A 36 4.64 -14.56 -22.73
CA ASN A 36 3.66 -13.78 -23.46
C ASN A 36 2.61 -14.70 -24.14
N ALA A 37 1.57 -14.12 -24.74
CA ALA A 37 0.49 -14.90 -25.34
C ALA A 37 1.00 -15.88 -26.43
N ASN A 38 1.92 -15.45 -27.29
CA ASN A 38 2.43 -16.29 -28.37
C ASN A 38 3.27 -17.46 -27.82
N GLU A 39 4.18 -17.18 -26.88
CA GLU A 39 4.99 -18.21 -26.21
C GLU A 39 4.12 -19.21 -25.46
N TYR A 40 3.07 -18.74 -24.83
CA TYR A 40 2.11 -19.60 -24.11
C TYR A 40 1.32 -20.49 -25.08
N VAL A 41 0.84 -19.96 -26.19
CA VAL A 41 0.14 -20.72 -27.26
C VAL A 41 1.08 -21.78 -27.82
N ASP A 42 2.32 -21.42 -28.16
CA ASP A 42 3.31 -22.36 -28.70
C ASP A 42 3.65 -23.47 -27.67
N PHE A 43 3.80 -23.11 -26.40
CA PHE A 43 3.99 -24.09 -25.33
C PHE A 43 2.83 -25.09 -25.24
N ILE A 44 1.58 -24.60 -25.19
CA ILE A 44 0.38 -25.44 -25.10
C ILE A 44 0.24 -26.32 -26.34
N LYS A 45 0.46 -25.78 -27.53
CA LYS A 45 0.42 -26.50 -28.80
C LYS A 45 1.47 -27.62 -28.82
N ASN A 46 2.70 -27.33 -28.45
CA ASN A 46 3.80 -28.30 -28.51
C ASN A 46 3.69 -29.38 -27.42
N TYR A 47 3.17 -29.05 -26.23
CA TYR A 47 3.10 -29.97 -25.11
C TYR A 47 1.83 -30.84 -25.12
N TYR A 48 0.68 -30.23 -25.42
CA TYR A 48 -0.62 -30.92 -25.37
C TYR A 48 -1.19 -31.27 -26.76
N GLY A 49 -0.73 -30.61 -27.82
CA GLY A 49 -1.23 -30.76 -29.17
C GLY A 49 -2.46 -29.88 -29.49
N GLU A 50 -2.62 -29.54 -30.77
CA GLU A 50 -3.71 -28.68 -31.26
C GLU A 50 -5.13 -29.23 -31.02
N GLY A 51 -5.28 -30.54 -30.95
CA GLY A 51 -6.56 -31.22 -30.67
C GLY A 51 -6.96 -31.27 -29.19
N SER A 52 -6.09 -30.80 -28.27
CA SER A 52 -6.33 -30.88 -26.85
C SER A 52 -7.35 -29.85 -26.38
N SER A 53 -8.06 -30.18 -25.29
CA SER A 53 -8.94 -29.21 -24.62
C SER A 53 -8.20 -27.99 -24.08
N ALA A 54 -6.89 -28.15 -23.73
CA ALA A 54 -6.04 -27.05 -23.32
C ALA A 54 -5.84 -26.03 -24.43
N TYR A 55 -5.50 -26.51 -25.65
CA TYR A 55 -5.35 -25.62 -26.81
C TYR A 55 -6.67 -24.97 -27.23
N GLN A 56 -7.75 -25.74 -27.24
CA GLN A 56 -9.09 -25.22 -27.57
C GLN A 56 -9.64 -24.27 -26.50
N GLY A 57 -9.08 -24.26 -25.30
CA GLY A 57 -9.44 -23.36 -24.21
C GLY A 57 -8.68 -22.04 -24.18
N LEU A 58 -7.71 -21.84 -25.10
CA LEU A 58 -6.93 -20.61 -25.18
C LEU A 58 -7.78 -19.44 -25.68
N GLY A 59 -7.45 -18.27 -25.19
CA GLY A 59 -8.02 -17.02 -25.65
C GLY A 59 -9.41 -16.70 -25.12
N TRP A 60 -9.85 -15.51 -25.46
CA TRP A 60 -11.23 -15.10 -25.30
C TRP A 60 -12.11 -15.81 -26.33
N LYS A 61 -13.20 -16.39 -25.87
CA LYS A 61 -14.18 -17.04 -26.75
C LYS A 61 -15.20 -16.00 -27.21
N GLU A 62 -15.05 -15.51 -28.41
CA GLU A 62 -16.19 -14.95 -29.14
C GLU A 62 -17.00 -16.09 -29.76
N TYR A 63 -18.28 -15.92 -29.82
CA TYR A 63 -19.17 -16.88 -30.49
C TYR A 63 -19.43 -16.41 -31.92
N ASN A 64 -19.28 -17.34 -32.85
CA ASN A 64 -19.73 -17.14 -34.23
C ASN A 64 -21.26 -16.99 -34.28
N ALA A 65 -21.78 -16.51 -35.39
CA ALA A 65 -23.23 -16.34 -35.59
C ALA A 65 -24.03 -17.65 -35.44
N ASP A 66 -23.39 -18.80 -35.58
CA ASP A 66 -23.97 -20.14 -35.41
C ASP A 66 -23.89 -20.67 -33.96
N GLY A 67 -23.39 -19.84 -33.03
CA GLY A 67 -23.23 -20.23 -31.62
C GLY A 67 -21.98 -21.06 -31.33
N THR A 68 -21.09 -21.29 -32.29
CA THR A 68 -19.81 -21.97 -32.06
C THR A 68 -18.76 -21.00 -31.51
N PRO A 69 -17.89 -21.45 -30.56
CA PRO A 69 -16.82 -20.60 -30.04
C PRO A 69 -15.85 -20.20 -31.17
N ASN A 70 -15.52 -18.90 -31.22
CA ASN A 70 -14.47 -18.39 -32.08
C ASN A 70 -13.16 -18.34 -31.25
N TYR A 71 -12.30 -19.30 -31.50
CA TYR A 71 -10.98 -19.38 -30.83
C TYR A 71 -9.95 -18.56 -31.60
N ALA A 72 -9.93 -17.25 -31.45
CA ALA A 72 -8.85 -16.40 -31.95
C ALA A 72 -7.69 -16.43 -30.96
N ALA A 73 -6.91 -17.51 -30.97
CA ALA A 73 -5.64 -17.57 -30.24
C ALA A 73 -4.74 -16.42 -30.70
N GLY A 74 -4.15 -15.68 -29.75
CA GLY A 74 -3.26 -14.55 -30.05
C GLY A 74 -3.97 -13.21 -30.22
N THR A 75 -5.27 -13.08 -29.98
CA THR A 75 -5.98 -11.80 -30.03
C THR A 75 -5.62 -10.88 -28.85
N TYR A 76 -5.34 -11.45 -27.68
CA TYR A 76 -4.95 -10.74 -26.48
C TYR A 76 -3.57 -11.18 -26.00
N ASP A 77 -2.83 -10.25 -25.43
CA ASP A 77 -1.54 -10.48 -24.78
C ASP A 77 -1.52 -9.68 -23.49
N THR A 78 -2.13 -10.27 -22.46
CA THR A 78 -2.35 -9.60 -21.17
C THR A 78 -1.19 -9.85 -20.22
N ASP A 79 -0.42 -8.81 -19.87
CA ASP A 79 0.48 -8.85 -18.73
C ASP A 79 -0.32 -8.68 -17.44
N TRP A 80 -0.69 -9.80 -16.82
CA TRP A 80 -1.44 -9.81 -15.57
C TRP A 80 -0.71 -9.15 -14.41
N GLN A 81 0.62 -9.05 -14.46
CA GLN A 81 1.39 -8.34 -13.44
C GLN A 81 1.15 -6.83 -13.53
N ASP A 82 0.96 -6.25 -14.72
CA ASP A 82 0.60 -4.85 -14.89
C ASP A 82 -0.80 -4.56 -14.36
N GLU A 83 -1.68 -5.55 -14.43
CA GLU A 83 -3.04 -5.39 -13.94
C GLU A 83 -3.14 -5.36 -12.41
N ILE A 84 -2.20 -5.95 -11.69
CA ILE A 84 -2.23 -6.00 -10.23
C ILE A 84 -1.33 -4.95 -9.57
N TYR A 85 -0.31 -4.45 -10.28
CA TYR A 85 0.62 -3.48 -9.71
C TYR A 85 0.27 -2.03 -10.08
N ARG A 86 0.74 -1.11 -9.27
CA ARG A 86 0.65 0.33 -9.48
C ARG A 86 1.85 1.05 -8.87
N ALA A 87 2.06 2.30 -9.24
CA ALA A 87 2.87 3.20 -8.46
C ALA A 87 2.10 3.57 -7.17
N GLY A 88 2.65 3.23 -6.01
CA GLY A 88 2.09 3.57 -4.71
C GLY A 88 2.60 4.92 -4.25
N VAL A 89 1.70 5.86 -3.95
CA VAL A 89 2.03 7.17 -3.39
C VAL A 89 1.87 7.13 -1.89
N SER A 90 2.89 7.57 -1.18
CA SER A 90 2.89 7.62 0.28
C SER A 90 3.24 9.01 0.77
N HIS A 91 2.55 9.47 1.80
CA HIS A 91 2.84 10.74 2.43
C HIS A 91 2.75 10.65 3.95
N GLU A 92 3.60 11.41 4.61
CA GLU A 92 3.65 11.52 6.06
C GLU A 92 3.71 13.00 6.45
N HIS A 93 2.92 13.37 7.45
CA HIS A 93 2.85 14.72 7.99
C HIS A 93 2.97 14.66 9.50
N ASN A 94 3.91 15.40 10.06
CA ASN A 94 4.11 15.52 11.48
C ASN A 94 4.15 16.98 11.89
N VAL A 95 3.23 17.38 12.76
CA VAL A 95 3.21 18.72 13.38
C VAL A 95 3.56 18.57 14.85
N SER A 96 4.40 19.41 15.36
CA SER A 96 4.67 19.48 16.80
C SER A 96 4.80 20.89 17.30
N LEU A 97 4.25 21.10 18.49
CA LEU A 97 4.40 22.32 19.28
C LEU A 97 5.25 22.00 20.50
N SER A 98 6.31 22.74 20.71
CA SER A 98 7.17 22.61 21.90
C SER A 98 7.49 23.97 22.49
N GLY A 99 7.65 24.01 23.81
CA GLY A 99 7.95 25.21 24.53
C GLY A 99 8.15 24.93 26.01
N GLY A 100 8.21 25.98 26.81
CA GLY A 100 8.27 25.84 28.25
C GLY A 100 8.03 27.14 28.97
N ILE A 101 7.13 27.10 29.94
CA ILE A 101 6.92 28.20 30.88
C ILE A 101 7.96 28.07 32.00
N SER A 102 8.56 29.19 32.38
CA SER A 102 9.49 29.21 33.51
C SER A 102 9.18 30.41 34.40
N LYS A 103 9.02 30.12 35.69
CA LYS A 103 8.86 31.07 36.78
C LYS A 103 9.90 30.77 37.85
N GLN A 104 10.05 31.65 38.82
CA GLN A 104 11.06 31.51 39.84
C GLN A 104 10.95 30.19 40.66
N SER A 105 9.73 29.78 41.00
CA SER A 105 9.46 28.62 41.84
C SER A 105 9.03 27.36 41.07
N TRP A 106 8.73 27.48 39.76
CA TRP A 106 8.28 26.36 38.94
C TRP A 106 8.61 26.55 37.46
N SER A 107 8.66 25.44 36.75
CA SER A 107 8.77 25.44 35.30
C SER A 107 7.96 24.28 34.68
N MET A 108 7.52 24.45 33.44
CA MET A 108 6.74 23.43 32.75
C MET A 108 7.15 23.38 31.27
N PRO A 109 8.21 22.65 30.95
CA PRO A 109 8.48 22.28 29.55
C PRO A 109 7.38 21.37 29.00
N TYR A 110 6.98 21.60 27.77
CA TYR A 110 5.95 20.83 27.11
C TYR A 110 6.30 20.54 25.66
N ARG A 111 5.77 19.43 25.15
CA ARG A 111 5.75 19.10 23.73
C ARG A 111 4.47 18.35 23.43
N ILE A 112 3.78 18.78 22.37
CA ILE A 112 2.61 18.12 21.81
C ILE A 112 2.92 17.81 20.34
N SER A 113 2.53 16.66 19.86
CA SER A 113 2.75 16.28 18.47
C SER A 113 1.55 15.50 17.92
N VAL A 114 1.27 15.71 16.65
CA VAL A 114 0.28 14.96 15.88
C VAL A 114 0.93 14.55 14.57
N GLY A 115 0.76 13.28 14.21
CA GLY A 115 1.27 12.71 12.96
C GLY A 115 0.16 12.01 12.20
N TYR A 116 0.23 12.12 10.88
CA TYR A 116 -0.59 11.36 9.94
C TYR A 116 0.30 10.72 8.89
N THR A 117 0.09 9.43 8.66
CA THR A 117 0.79 8.65 7.64
C THR A 117 -0.26 8.00 6.76
N SER A 118 -0.11 8.10 5.45
CA SER A 118 -0.88 7.36 4.46
C SER A 118 0.10 6.74 3.47
N GLN A 119 0.06 5.43 3.34
CA GLN A 119 0.95 4.68 2.46
C GLN A 119 0.10 3.82 1.53
N GLU A 120 0.25 4.02 0.24
CA GLU A 120 -0.27 3.12 -0.76
C GLU A 120 0.80 2.09 -1.13
N GLY A 121 0.42 0.82 -1.13
CA GLY A 121 1.30 -0.24 -1.60
C GLY A 121 1.32 -0.33 -3.13
N ILE A 122 2.34 -1.00 -3.65
CA ILE A 122 2.49 -1.27 -5.09
C ILE A 122 1.46 -2.27 -5.60
N LEU A 123 0.90 -3.13 -4.75
CA LEU A 123 -0.22 -4.00 -5.11
C LEU A 123 -1.52 -3.19 -5.02
N LYS A 124 -2.33 -3.20 -6.08
CA LYS A 124 -3.64 -2.53 -6.11
C LYS A 124 -4.50 -2.98 -4.93
N GLY A 125 -5.18 -2.05 -4.28
CA GLY A 125 -6.01 -2.31 -3.10
C GLY A 125 -5.25 -2.45 -1.78
N SER A 126 -3.91 -2.42 -1.77
CA SER A 126 -3.15 -2.39 -0.52
C SER A 126 -2.92 -0.95 -0.04
N ASP A 127 -3.20 -0.69 1.23
CA ASP A 127 -2.98 0.61 1.86
C ASP A 127 -2.76 0.49 3.38
N TYR A 128 -2.07 1.47 3.91
CA TYR A 128 -1.84 1.64 5.33
C TYR A 128 -2.06 3.09 5.73
N LYS A 129 -2.85 3.34 6.77
CA LYS A 129 -3.10 4.66 7.33
C LYS A 129 -2.85 4.64 8.82
N ARG A 130 -2.20 5.67 9.34
CA ARG A 130 -1.91 5.81 10.76
C ARG A 130 -2.06 7.26 11.21
N VAL A 131 -2.74 7.42 12.33
CA VAL A 131 -2.79 8.68 13.09
C VAL A 131 -2.05 8.46 14.40
N THR A 132 -1.18 9.39 14.75
CA THR A 132 -0.48 9.39 16.03
C THR A 132 -0.69 10.72 16.74
N ALA A 133 -0.82 10.69 18.06
CA ALA A 133 -0.79 11.87 18.90
C ALA A 133 0.09 11.59 20.10
N GLY A 134 0.80 12.60 20.57
CA GLY A 134 1.65 12.46 21.74
C GLY A 134 1.83 13.79 22.47
N PHE A 135 1.94 13.69 23.79
CA PHE A 135 2.29 14.84 24.61
C PHE A 135 3.33 14.46 25.65
N TYR A 136 4.14 15.42 25.99
CA TYR A 136 5.15 15.35 27.04
C TYR A 136 5.09 16.62 27.88
N LEU A 137 4.93 16.46 29.19
CA LEU A 137 4.93 17.53 30.18
C LEU A 137 5.95 17.16 31.25
N ASN A 138 6.86 18.07 31.53
CA ASN A 138 7.89 17.85 32.55
C ASN A 138 7.88 18.97 33.60
N PRO A 139 6.78 19.10 34.39
CA PRO A 139 6.71 20.14 35.39
C PRO A 139 7.77 19.92 36.50
N SER A 140 8.42 21.01 36.87
CA SER A 140 9.30 21.11 38.01
C SER A 140 8.69 22.12 38.97
N LEU A 141 8.31 21.68 40.15
CA LEU A 141 7.49 22.40 41.13
C LEU A 141 8.25 22.54 42.47
N LEU A 142 7.71 23.34 43.38
CA LEU A 142 8.22 23.50 44.74
C LEU A 142 9.72 23.86 44.78
N ASN A 143 10.09 24.93 44.07
CA ASN A 143 11.51 25.34 43.95
C ASN A 143 12.40 24.22 43.40
N LYS A 144 11.89 23.41 42.44
CA LYS A 144 12.56 22.27 41.81
C LYS A 144 12.73 21.02 42.70
N HIS A 145 12.11 20.99 43.87
CA HIS A 145 12.13 19.78 44.73
C HIS A 145 11.22 18.67 44.21
N LEU A 146 10.19 19.00 43.43
CA LEU A 146 9.28 18.02 42.80
C LEU A 146 9.39 18.09 41.29
N ASN A 147 9.94 17.04 40.68
CA ASN A 147 10.07 16.89 39.25
C ASN A 147 9.14 15.75 38.77
N LEU A 148 8.20 16.07 37.92
CA LEU A 148 7.27 15.10 37.33
C LEU A 148 7.59 14.88 35.85
N ASN A 149 7.27 13.69 35.38
CA ASN A 149 7.36 13.34 33.97
C ASN A 149 6.04 12.71 33.55
N VAL A 150 5.23 13.47 32.86
CA VAL A 150 3.92 13.02 32.39
C VAL A 150 3.97 12.94 30.87
N ASN A 151 3.67 11.78 30.33
CA ASN A 151 3.62 11.58 28.89
C ASN A 151 2.47 10.65 28.50
N GLY A 152 1.93 10.88 27.34
CA GLY A 152 0.92 10.03 26.74
C GLY A 152 1.17 9.91 25.24
N LYS A 153 0.90 8.73 24.72
CA LYS A 153 0.94 8.45 23.27
C LYS A 153 -0.31 7.72 22.85
N TYR A 154 -0.86 8.14 21.74
CA TYR A 154 -1.96 7.48 21.07
C TYR A 154 -1.52 7.12 19.64
N SER A 155 -1.92 5.95 19.19
CA SER A 155 -1.72 5.52 17.80
C SER A 155 -2.92 4.70 17.36
N TYR A 156 -3.48 5.06 16.24
CA TYR A 156 -4.50 4.29 15.54
C TYR A 156 -4.01 4.00 14.13
N SER A 157 -4.08 2.74 13.72
CA SER A 157 -3.70 2.34 12.37
C SER A 157 -4.75 1.45 11.74
N LYS A 158 -4.89 1.58 10.43
CA LYS A 158 -5.72 0.72 9.58
C LYS A 158 -4.86 0.21 8.44
N THR A 159 -4.85 -1.09 8.23
CA THR A 159 -4.12 -1.77 7.16
C THR A 159 -5.09 -2.53 6.28
N ASN A 160 -4.95 -2.37 4.98
CA ASN A 160 -5.56 -3.23 3.99
C ASN A 160 -4.41 -3.92 3.22
N PRO A 161 -4.24 -5.22 3.36
CA PRO A 161 -3.13 -5.94 2.70
C PRO A 161 -3.32 -6.12 1.20
N GLY A 162 -4.51 -5.78 0.67
CA GLY A 162 -4.87 -6.09 -0.70
C GLY A 162 -5.10 -7.58 -0.93
N GLY A 163 -5.28 -7.95 -2.18
CA GLY A 163 -5.46 -9.34 -2.59
C GLY A 163 -4.13 -10.09 -2.64
N GLN A 164 -3.69 -10.70 -1.54
CA GLN A 164 -2.39 -11.39 -1.47
C GLN A 164 -2.27 -12.55 -2.47
N GLY A 165 -3.37 -13.22 -2.81
CA GLY A 165 -3.41 -14.26 -3.84
C GLY A 165 -3.24 -13.74 -5.27
N ALA A 166 -3.41 -12.43 -5.49
CA ALA A 166 -3.34 -11.84 -6.82
C ALA A 166 -1.95 -12.00 -7.48
N VAL A 167 -0.88 -11.97 -6.67
CA VAL A 167 0.49 -12.14 -7.18
C VAL A 167 0.69 -13.54 -7.77
N GLY A 168 0.27 -14.57 -7.04
CA GLY A 168 0.33 -15.95 -7.53
C GLY A 168 -0.59 -16.15 -8.74
N ALA A 169 -1.79 -15.60 -8.70
CA ALA A 169 -2.72 -15.68 -9.82
C ALA A 169 -2.16 -15.01 -11.08
N ALA A 170 -1.56 -13.82 -10.96
CA ALA A 170 -1.04 -13.07 -12.10
C ALA A 170 0.10 -13.78 -12.84
N ILE A 171 0.90 -14.60 -12.17
CA ILE A 171 1.99 -15.37 -12.83
C ILE A 171 1.52 -16.69 -13.44
N THR A 172 0.32 -17.16 -13.10
CA THR A 172 -0.23 -18.43 -13.59
C THR A 172 -1.43 -18.25 -14.49
N MET A 173 -1.95 -17.01 -14.59
CA MET A 173 -3.12 -16.72 -15.42
C MET A 173 -2.77 -16.76 -16.89
N ASP A 174 -3.69 -17.29 -17.69
CA ASP A 174 -3.60 -17.40 -19.16
C ASP A 174 -3.47 -16.00 -19.81
N PRO A 175 -2.34 -15.68 -20.44
CA PRO A 175 -2.09 -14.36 -21.03
C PRO A 175 -2.92 -14.12 -22.31
N THR A 176 -3.53 -15.17 -22.88
CA THR A 176 -4.37 -15.04 -24.08
C THR A 176 -5.77 -14.52 -23.78
N ARG A 177 -6.06 -14.23 -22.51
CA ARG A 177 -7.38 -13.74 -22.06
C ARG A 177 -7.38 -12.23 -21.83
N PRO A 178 -8.48 -11.54 -22.14
CA PRO A 178 -8.63 -10.14 -21.82
C PRO A 178 -8.80 -9.95 -20.30
N VAL A 179 -8.48 -8.77 -19.80
CA VAL A 179 -8.67 -8.41 -18.37
C VAL A 179 -10.13 -8.54 -17.96
N LYS A 180 -11.05 -8.15 -18.86
CA LYS A 180 -12.49 -8.29 -18.65
C LYS A 180 -13.08 -9.29 -19.61
N SER A 181 -13.81 -10.25 -19.07
CA SER A 181 -14.41 -11.30 -19.87
C SER A 181 -15.54 -10.82 -20.79
N GLY A 182 -16.25 -9.76 -20.41
CA GLY A 182 -17.48 -9.35 -21.07
C GLY A 182 -18.68 -10.30 -20.85
N ASP A 183 -18.46 -11.42 -20.16
CA ASP A 183 -19.48 -12.44 -19.92
C ASP A 183 -20.38 -12.02 -18.73
N GLU A 184 -21.69 -12.22 -18.87
CA GLU A 184 -22.70 -11.89 -17.84
C GLU A 184 -22.44 -12.56 -16.49
N GLN A 185 -21.87 -13.78 -16.48
CA GLN A 185 -21.56 -14.52 -15.23
C GLN A 185 -20.56 -13.75 -14.35
N PHE A 186 -19.69 -12.92 -14.92
CA PHE A 186 -18.69 -12.14 -14.19
C PHE A 186 -19.13 -10.70 -13.90
N LYS A 187 -20.34 -10.31 -14.31
CA LYS A 187 -20.86 -8.95 -14.15
C LYS A 187 -20.85 -8.46 -12.71
N ASN A 188 -21.17 -9.34 -11.76
CA ASN A 188 -21.16 -9.03 -10.33
C ASN A 188 -19.76 -8.78 -9.78
N TRP A 189 -18.72 -9.15 -10.49
CA TRP A 189 -17.31 -8.97 -10.15
C TRP A 189 -16.64 -7.91 -11.04
N GLY A 190 -17.45 -6.98 -11.57
CA GLY A 190 -16.96 -5.91 -12.44
C GLY A 190 -16.53 -6.38 -13.83
N GLY A 191 -16.90 -7.59 -14.22
CA GLY A 191 -16.55 -8.20 -15.49
C GLY A 191 -15.14 -8.81 -15.54
N TYR A 192 -14.44 -8.88 -14.41
CA TYR A 192 -13.16 -9.60 -14.31
C TYR A 192 -13.38 -11.11 -14.26
N TRP A 193 -12.37 -11.86 -14.73
CA TRP A 193 -12.32 -13.33 -14.65
C TRP A 193 -12.24 -13.84 -13.22
#